data_0d143f18217238d8219abf90591e4932
#
_entry.id   0d143f18217238d8219abf90591e4932
#
_cell.length_a   1.000
_cell.length_b   1.000
_cell.length_c   1.000
_cell.angle_alpha   90.00
_cell.angle_beta   90.00
_cell.angle_gamma   90.00
#
_symmetry.space_group_name_H-M   'P 1'
#
loop_
_entity.id
_entity.type
_entity.pdbx_description
1 polymer ?
#
loop_
_entity_poly.entity_id
_entity_poly.type
_entity_poly.pdbx_seq_one_letter_code
_entity_poly.pdbx_strand_id
1 'polypeptide(L)'
;MIEICNITKKFEHFTCLDHVSMTIPDGTIYGLVGENGAGKSTLLRLIAGVYRADEGEIKVDGERIPSAAAKSKIFYMPDSQYYEKNATPLTIGNFYRTFYPEFAMEEYRYLLEQFGLDEGALVDTFSKGMKKQMFIGAAICANTEYLLCDEVFDGLDPQIRSTVNDLLKHTATGRNMTILIVSHYLEELEKICNMQGFLHRGRILGKEEWDGLALKGRGEHEKD
;
A
#
# COMPACT_ATOMS: atom_id res chain seq x y z
N MET A 1 -8.77 -10.48 7.86
CA MET A 1 -9.30 -10.53 6.47
C MET A 1 -9.94 -9.21 6.11
N ILE A 2 -9.67 -8.67 4.90
CA ILE A 2 -10.37 -7.47 4.38
C ILE A 2 -11.44 -7.92 3.38
N GLU A 3 -12.68 -7.52 3.62
CA GLU A 3 -13.83 -7.80 2.77
C GLU A 3 -14.37 -6.50 2.16
N ILE A 4 -14.44 -6.46 0.85
CA ILE A 4 -14.93 -5.32 0.08
C ILE A 4 -16.18 -5.79 -0.66
N CYS A 5 -17.33 -5.21 -0.34
CA CYS A 5 -18.62 -5.64 -0.83
C CYS A 5 -19.33 -4.52 -1.59
N ASN A 6 -19.39 -4.66 -2.91
CA ASN A 6 -20.16 -3.81 -3.82
C ASN A 6 -19.89 -2.31 -3.68
N ILE A 7 -18.59 -1.95 -3.58
CA ILE A 7 -18.16 -0.57 -3.35
C ILE A 7 -18.29 0.27 -4.60
N THR A 8 -19.03 1.37 -4.48
CA THR A 8 -19.08 2.44 -5.47
C THR A 8 -18.52 3.72 -4.85
N LYS A 9 -17.65 4.42 -5.61
CA LYS A 9 -17.11 5.72 -5.24
C LYS A 9 -17.22 6.71 -6.38
N LYS A 10 -17.87 7.83 -6.12
CA LYS A 10 -18.07 8.93 -7.07
C LYS A 10 -17.35 10.19 -6.59
N PHE A 11 -16.81 10.95 -7.52
CA PHE A 11 -16.30 12.30 -7.31
C PHE A 11 -17.01 13.22 -8.31
N GLU A 12 -17.86 14.11 -7.81
CA GLU A 12 -18.72 14.98 -8.64
C GLU A 12 -19.50 14.16 -9.69
N HIS A 13 -19.08 14.24 -10.95
CA HIS A 13 -19.74 13.56 -12.08
C HIS A 13 -18.99 12.30 -12.55
N PHE A 14 -17.88 11.93 -11.89
CA PHE A 14 -17.04 10.79 -12.28
C PHE A 14 -17.18 9.64 -11.32
N THR A 15 -17.52 8.45 -11.82
CA THR A 15 -17.50 7.21 -11.03
C THR A 15 -16.10 6.62 -11.07
N CYS A 16 -15.39 6.71 -9.94
CA CYS A 16 -14.03 6.23 -9.80
C CYS A 16 -13.95 4.72 -9.54
N LEU A 17 -14.88 4.20 -8.71
CA LEU A 17 -15.04 2.77 -8.45
C LEU A 17 -16.50 2.41 -8.67
N ASP A 18 -16.74 1.29 -9.35
CA ASP A 18 -18.06 0.86 -9.79
C ASP A 18 -18.31 -0.59 -9.39
N HIS A 19 -19.11 -0.79 -8.31
CA HIS A 19 -19.52 -2.08 -7.77
C HIS A 19 -18.35 -3.05 -7.48
N VAL A 20 -17.24 -2.53 -6.95
CA VAL A 20 -16.04 -3.32 -6.64
C VAL A 20 -16.32 -4.29 -5.49
N SER A 21 -16.07 -5.58 -5.74
CA SER A 21 -16.14 -6.63 -4.71
C SER A 21 -14.90 -7.49 -4.78
N MET A 22 -14.22 -7.67 -3.65
CA MET A 22 -13.05 -8.55 -3.52
C MET A 22 -12.78 -8.88 -2.06
N THR A 23 -12.01 -9.93 -1.82
CA THR A 23 -11.55 -10.35 -0.50
C THR A 23 -10.04 -10.48 -0.48
N ILE A 24 -9.40 -9.98 0.58
CA ILE A 24 -7.97 -10.12 0.84
C ILE A 24 -7.82 -10.99 2.06
N PRO A 25 -7.35 -12.25 1.90
CA PRO A 25 -7.15 -13.18 3.01
C PRO A 25 -6.03 -12.71 3.96
N ASP A 26 -6.10 -13.17 5.21
CA ASP A 26 -5.04 -12.89 6.19
C ASP A 26 -3.71 -13.53 5.79
N GLY A 27 -2.61 -12.91 6.21
CA GLY A 27 -1.25 -13.39 5.98
C GLY A 27 -0.84 -13.39 4.51
N THR A 28 -1.59 -12.70 3.63
CA THR A 28 -1.25 -12.61 2.20
C THR A 28 -0.52 -11.32 1.87
N ILE A 29 0.38 -11.38 0.89
CA ILE A 29 0.84 -10.21 0.16
C ILE A 29 0.01 -10.13 -1.12
N TYR A 30 -0.96 -9.23 -1.12
CA TYR A 30 -1.90 -9.05 -2.22
C TYR A 30 -1.46 -7.89 -3.11
N GLY A 31 -1.25 -8.13 -4.39
CA GLY A 31 -0.95 -7.12 -5.40
C GLY A 31 -2.20 -6.64 -6.12
N LEU A 32 -2.52 -5.36 -6.08
CA LEU A 32 -3.57 -4.78 -6.91
C LEU A 32 -2.95 -4.07 -8.12
N VAL A 33 -3.09 -4.68 -9.26
CA VAL A 33 -2.57 -4.20 -10.55
C VAL A 33 -3.61 -3.37 -11.27
N GLY A 34 -3.18 -2.36 -12.01
CA GLY A 34 -4.08 -1.57 -12.86
C GLY A 34 -3.38 -0.34 -13.43
N GLU A 35 -3.92 0.21 -14.49
CA GLU A 35 -3.43 1.43 -15.15
C GLU A 35 -3.52 2.65 -14.22
N ASN A 36 -2.77 3.71 -14.55
CA ASN A 36 -2.92 4.98 -13.87
C ASN A 36 -4.35 5.51 -14.04
N GLY A 37 -4.96 5.97 -12.94
CA GLY A 37 -6.36 6.40 -12.96
C GLY A 37 -7.39 5.28 -12.84
N ALA A 38 -7.01 4.01 -12.74
CA ALA A 38 -7.95 2.89 -12.59
C ALA A 38 -8.76 2.90 -11.28
N GLY A 39 -8.35 3.70 -10.28
CA GLY A 39 -9.02 3.78 -8.97
C GLY A 39 -8.26 3.12 -7.81
N LYS A 40 -7.04 2.60 -8.04
CA LYS A 40 -6.24 1.86 -7.04
C LYS A 40 -6.04 2.63 -5.72
N SER A 41 -5.46 3.82 -5.79
CA SER A 41 -5.23 4.67 -4.60
C SER A 41 -6.54 5.09 -3.92
N THR A 42 -7.62 5.24 -4.69
CA THR A 42 -8.96 5.51 -4.14
C THR A 42 -9.46 4.33 -3.32
N LEU A 43 -9.27 3.10 -3.81
CA LEU A 43 -9.65 1.90 -3.07
C LEU A 43 -8.83 1.76 -1.78
N LEU A 44 -7.51 1.98 -1.81
CA LEU A 44 -6.68 2.00 -0.60
C LEU A 44 -7.18 3.02 0.43
N ARG A 45 -7.52 4.24 -0.02
CA ARG A 45 -8.03 5.30 0.87
C ARG A 45 -9.39 4.97 1.47
N LEU A 46 -10.22 4.23 0.76
CA LEU A 46 -11.49 3.70 1.29
C LEU A 46 -11.23 2.63 2.36
N ILE A 47 -10.33 1.67 2.12
CA ILE A 47 -9.95 0.64 3.09
C ILE A 47 -9.32 1.28 4.34
N ALA A 48 -8.46 2.27 4.16
CA ALA A 48 -7.86 3.02 5.26
C ALA A 48 -8.85 3.94 6.02
N GLY A 49 -10.09 4.07 5.53
CA GLY A 49 -11.09 4.95 6.12
C GLY A 49 -10.78 6.44 5.99
N VAL A 50 -9.96 6.83 5.00
CA VAL A 50 -9.70 8.22 4.61
C VAL A 50 -10.87 8.76 3.80
N TYR A 51 -11.41 7.95 2.90
CA TYR A 51 -12.64 8.24 2.17
C TYR A 51 -13.80 7.38 2.68
N ARG A 52 -15.01 7.82 2.37
CA ARG A 52 -16.24 7.02 2.55
C ARG A 52 -16.73 6.56 1.19
N ALA A 53 -17.17 5.32 1.11
CA ALA A 53 -17.89 4.81 -0.05
C ALA A 53 -19.25 5.50 -0.18
N ASP A 54 -19.71 5.66 -1.41
CA ASP A 54 -21.05 6.17 -1.68
C ASP A 54 -22.07 5.02 -1.60
N GLU A 55 -21.65 3.79 -1.99
CA GLU A 55 -22.45 2.56 -1.87
C GLU A 55 -21.55 1.39 -1.43
N GLY A 56 -22.15 0.37 -0.83
CA GLY A 56 -21.45 -0.82 -0.36
C GLY A 56 -20.82 -0.68 1.02
N GLU A 57 -20.01 -1.65 1.40
CA GLU A 57 -19.33 -1.66 2.70
C GLU A 57 -17.95 -2.33 2.61
N ILE A 58 -17.03 -1.90 3.48
CA ILE A 58 -15.72 -2.52 3.69
C ILE A 58 -15.67 -2.98 5.15
N LYS A 59 -15.19 -4.20 5.37
CA LYS A 59 -14.91 -4.75 6.69
C LYS A 59 -13.46 -5.20 6.80
N VAL A 60 -12.90 -5.03 7.98
CA VAL A 60 -11.58 -5.53 8.38
C VAL A 60 -11.79 -6.36 9.64
N ASP A 61 -11.59 -7.67 9.56
CA ASP A 61 -11.92 -8.65 10.61
C ASP A 61 -13.35 -8.51 11.14
N GLY A 62 -14.31 -8.35 10.23
CA GLY A 62 -15.71 -8.17 10.55
C GLY A 62 -16.11 -6.76 11.00
N GLU A 63 -15.14 -5.89 11.32
CA GLU A 63 -15.36 -4.50 11.74
C GLU A 63 -15.54 -3.58 10.53
N ARG A 64 -16.60 -2.79 10.50
CA ARG A 64 -16.86 -1.86 9.38
C ARG A 64 -15.88 -0.69 9.37
N ILE A 65 -15.40 -0.32 8.20
CA ILE A 65 -14.73 0.96 7.94
C ILE A 65 -15.80 2.07 7.77
N PRO A 66 -15.61 3.25 8.38
CA PRO A 66 -14.50 3.68 9.24
C PRO A 66 -14.85 3.53 10.74
N SER A 67 -14.50 2.45 11.37
CA SER A 67 -14.53 2.36 12.85
C SER A 67 -13.12 2.54 13.42
N ALA A 68 -13.01 2.98 14.67
CA ALA A 68 -11.72 3.10 15.36
C ALA A 68 -11.04 1.73 15.49
N ALA A 69 -11.81 0.68 15.80
CA ALA A 69 -11.33 -0.70 15.93
C ALA A 69 -10.72 -1.23 14.62
N ALA A 70 -11.39 -1.01 13.48
CA ALA A 70 -10.85 -1.40 12.18
C ALA A 70 -9.61 -0.58 11.79
N LYS A 71 -9.64 0.74 12.02
CA LYS A 71 -8.54 1.64 11.65
C LYS A 71 -7.27 1.41 12.47
N SER A 72 -7.37 1.03 13.75
CA SER A 72 -6.20 0.74 14.59
C SER A 72 -5.40 -0.48 14.12
N LYS A 73 -6.01 -1.37 13.33
CA LYS A 73 -5.36 -2.54 12.75
C LYS A 73 -4.60 -2.25 11.46
N ILE A 74 -4.74 -1.05 10.90
CA ILE A 74 -4.25 -0.71 9.56
C ILE A 74 -3.16 0.35 9.64
N PHE A 75 -2.04 0.10 8.96
CA PHE A 75 -1.12 1.17 8.57
C PHE A 75 -1.31 1.47 7.08
N TYR A 76 -1.61 2.72 6.74
CA TYR A 76 -1.71 3.18 5.36
C TYR A 76 -0.49 4.02 5.00
N MET A 77 0.28 3.55 4.04
CA MET A 77 1.41 4.25 3.45
C MET A 77 1.01 4.80 2.07
N PRO A 78 0.68 6.09 1.95
CA PRO A 78 0.38 6.72 0.66
C PRO A 78 1.64 6.87 -0.19
N ASP A 79 1.49 7.12 -1.49
CA ASP A 79 2.63 7.40 -2.38
C ASP A 79 3.43 8.63 -1.92
N SER A 80 2.76 9.72 -1.58
CA SER A 80 3.37 10.92 -1.01
C SER A 80 3.06 11.02 0.48
N GLN A 81 4.10 10.93 1.31
CA GLN A 81 3.98 11.05 2.76
C GLN A 81 4.14 12.50 3.20
N TYR A 82 3.32 12.91 4.15
CA TYR A 82 3.45 14.20 4.82
C TYR A 82 4.37 14.08 6.03
N TYR A 83 5.23 15.07 6.22
CA TYR A 83 6.05 15.26 7.41
C TYR A 83 6.31 16.76 7.63
N GLU A 84 6.63 17.14 8.86
CA GLU A 84 6.92 18.53 9.19
C GLU A 84 8.29 18.97 8.66
N LYS A 85 8.45 20.27 8.41
CA LYS A 85 9.64 20.86 7.78
C LYS A 85 10.97 20.50 8.45
N ASN A 86 11.00 20.30 9.75
CA ASN A 86 12.23 19.95 10.49
C ASN A 86 12.21 18.50 10.98
N ALA A 87 11.42 17.64 10.34
CA ALA A 87 11.34 16.25 10.74
C ALA A 87 12.68 15.53 10.54
N THR A 88 12.97 14.64 11.47
CA THR A 88 14.04 13.64 11.38
C THR A 88 13.41 12.25 11.44
N PRO A 89 14.10 11.18 11.02
CA PRO A 89 13.60 9.82 11.18
C PRO A 89 13.15 9.54 12.63
N LEU A 90 13.91 9.99 13.61
CA LEU A 90 13.55 9.83 15.02
C LEU A 90 12.24 10.53 15.39
N THR A 91 12.00 11.77 14.89
CA THR A 91 10.72 12.48 15.14
C THR A 91 9.56 11.81 14.43
N ILE A 92 9.77 11.23 13.24
CA ILE A 92 8.77 10.42 12.52
C ILE A 92 8.41 9.16 13.32
N GLY A 93 9.41 8.42 13.82
CA GLY A 93 9.16 7.26 14.66
C GLY A 93 8.36 7.61 15.93
N ASN A 94 8.73 8.70 16.64
CA ASN A 94 8.01 9.19 17.80
C ASN A 94 6.57 9.63 17.49
N PHE A 95 6.35 10.23 16.32
CA PHE A 95 5.00 10.58 15.83
C PHE A 95 4.15 9.33 15.65
N TYR A 96 4.65 8.31 14.95
CA TYR A 96 3.89 7.06 14.75
C TYR A 96 3.64 6.32 16.05
N ARG A 97 4.60 6.30 16.99
CA ARG A 97 4.42 5.70 18.31
C ARG A 97 3.26 6.31 19.11
N THR A 98 2.86 7.55 18.80
CA THR A 98 1.70 8.18 19.45
C THR A 98 0.38 7.54 19.01
N PHE A 99 0.29 7.05 17.76
CA PHE A 99 -0.91 6.46 17.19
C PHE A 99 -0.91 4.94 17.17
N TYR A 100 0.28 4.33 17.20
CA TYR A 100 0.51 2.89 17.22
C TYR A 100 1.25 2.51 18.50
N PRO A 101 0.53 2.13 19.57
CA PRO A 101 1.15 1.86 20.88
C PRO A 101 2.22 0.76 20.84
N GLU A 102 2.07 -0.22 19.93
CA GLU A 102 3.03 -1.32 19.73
C GLU A 102 4.18 -0.97 18.77
N PHE A 103 4.38 0.32 18.46
CA PHE A 103 5.46 0.75 17.57
C PHE A 103 6.83 0.37 18.11
N ALA A 104 7.55 -0.49 17.38
CA ALA A 104 8.84 -1.04 17.75
C ALA A 104 10.00 -0.07 17.45
N MET A 105 10.24 0.91 18.32
CA MET A 105 11.23 1.98 18.10
C MET A 105 12.65 1.45 17.90
N GLU A 106 13.08 0.43 18.67
CA GLU A 106 14.42 -0.13 18.56
C GLU A 106 14.62 -0.86 17.21
N GLU A 107 13.58 -1.55 16.75
CA GLU A 107 13.60 -2.18 15.43
C GLU A 107 13.62 -1.11 14.31
N TYR A 108 12.88 -0.02 14.50
CA TYR A 108 12.90 1.09 13.56
C TYR A 108 14.30 1.71 13.42
N ARG A 109 15.00 1.94 14.54
CA ARG A 109 16.39 2.39 14.53
C ARG A 109 17.33 1.41 13.82
N TYR A 110 17.16 0.12 14.11
CA TYR A 110 17.91 -0.92 13.41
C TYR A 110 17.69 -0.88 11.91
N LEU A 111 16.43 -0.74 11.45
CA LEU A 111 16.13 -0.65 10.01
C LEU A 111 16.71 0.63 9.38
N LEU A 112 16.69 1.77 10.08
CA LEU A 112 17.34 2.99 9.60
C LEU A 112 18.86 2.77 9.41
N GLU A 113 19.52 2.13 10.36
CA GLU A 113 20.94 1.78 10.26
C GLU A 113 21.20 0.85 9.06
N GLN A 114 20.38 -0.20 8.86
CA GLN A 114 20.50 -1.10 7.71
C GLN A 114 20.30 -0.38 6.37
N PHE A 115 19.49 0.66 6.33
CA PHE A 115 19.28 1.51 5.16
C PHE A 115 20.35 2.61 5.01
N GLY A 116 21.28 2.73 5.97
CA GLY A 116 22.28 3.78 5.99
C GLY A 116 21.71 5.19 6.22
N LEU A 117 20.59 5.27 6.96
CA LEU A 117 19.88 6.52 7.25
C LEU A 117 20.21 7.00 8.66
N ASP A 118 20.73 8.22 8.78
CA ASP A 118 20.97 8.85 10.08
C ASP A 118 19.63 9.28 10.71
N GLU A 119 19.33 8.77 11.92
CA GLU A 119 18.10 9.06 12.64
C GLU A 119 17.93 10.53 13.05
N GLY A 120 19.05 11.28 13.11
CA GLY A 120 19.08 12.71 13.45
C GLY A 120 19.13 13.65 12.24
N ALA A 121 19.35 13.14 11.03
CA ALA A 121 19.39 13.98 9.84
C ALA A 121 18.00 14.51 9.46
N LEU A 122 17.97 15.70 8.82
CA LEU A 122 16.73 16.27 8.33
C LEU A 122 16.17 15.44 7.16
N VAL A 123 14.92 15.03 7.24
CA VAL A 123 14.22 14.26 6.18
C VAL A 123 14.20 15.03 4.86
N ASP A 124 14.20 16.36 4.88
CA ASP A 124 14.25 17.18 3.67
C ASP A 124 15.53 16.97 2.86
N THR A 125 16.64 16.55 3.50
CA THR A 125 17.91 16.25 2.83
C THR A 125 17.94 14.88 2.16
N PHE A 126 16.96 14.03 2.44
CA PHE A 126 16.87 12.68 1.91
C PHE A 126 16.39 12.67 0.45
N SER A 127 16.96 11.79 -0.36
CA SER A 127 16.43 11.49 -1.69
C SER A 127 15.01 10.87 -1.58
N LYS A 128 14.27 10.83 -2.69
CA LYS A 128 12.96 10.17 -2.73
C LYS A 128 13.04 8.72 -2.26
N GLY A 129 14.06 7.98 -2.69
CA GLY A 129 14.28 6.59 -2.28
C GLY A 129 14.58 6.44 -0.78
N MET A 130 15.44 7.30 -0.22
CA MET A 130 15.73 7.31 1.23
C MET A 130 14.49 7.60 2.07
N LYS A 131 13.67 8.57 1.66
CA LYS A 131 12.38 8.85 2.31
C LYS A 131 11.46 7.63 2.28
N LYS A 132 11.36 6.98 1.11
CA LYS A 132 10.53 5.78 0.95
C LYS A 132 11.00 4.64 1.88
N GLN A 133 12.31 4.37 1.95
CA GLN A 133 12.88 3.38 2.88
C GLN A 133 12.56 3.69 4.34
N MET A 134 12.74 4.94 4.76
CA MET A 134 12.42 5.40 6.11
C MET A 134 10.94 5.14 6.46
N PHE A 135 10.00 5.49 5.56
CA PHE A 135 8.58 5.29 5.80
C PHE A 135 8.16 3.81 5.73
N ILE A 136 8.80 2.99 4.90
CA ILE A 136 8.60 1.53 4.90
C ILE A 136 9.04 0.95 6.25
N GLY A 137 10.20 1.36 6.77
CA GLY A 137 10.66 0.97 8.10
C GLY A 137 9.64 1.35 9.18
N ALA A 138 9.13 2.58 9.16
CA ALA A 138 8.10 3.03 10.10
C ALA A 138 6.79 2.22 9.97
N ALA A 139 6.37 1.90 8.75
CA ALA A 139 5.16 1.13 8.48
C ALA A 139 5.25 -0.30 9.05
N ILE A 140 6.40 -0.96 8.88
CA ILE A 140 6.67 -2.29 9.43
C ILE A 140 6.70 -2.26 10.96
N CYS A 141 7.37 -1.24 11.54
CA CYS A 141 7.52 -1.09 12.98
C CYS A 141 6.25 -0.60 13.69
N ALA A 142 5.22 -0.19 12.96
CA ALA A 142 3.91 0.11 13.53
C ALA A 142 3.20 -1.11 14.11
N ASN A 143 3.66 -2.34 13.79
CA ASN A 143 3.13 -3.62 14.27
C ASN A 143 1.61 -3.77 14.10
N THR A 144 1.09 -3.32 12.96
CA THR A 144 -0.33 -3.47 12.60
C THR A 144 -0.58 -4.82 11.91
N GLU A 145 -1.82 -5.27 11.92
CA GLU A 145 -2.23 -6.51 11.25
C GLU A 145 -2.27 -6.36 9.72
N TYR A 146 -2.52 -5.12 9.24
CA TYR A 146 -2.69 -4.78 7.82
C TYR A 146 -1.79 -3.61 7.44
N LEU A 147 -1.02 -3.80 6.37
CA LEU A 147 -0.21 -2.76 5.75
C LEU A 147 -0.72 -2.48 4.33
N LEU A 148 -1.15 -1.24 4.09
CA LEU A 148 -1.60 -0.79 2.79
C LEU A 148 -0.54 0.11 2.16
N CYS A 149 0.01 -0.30 1.01
CA CYS A 149 1.10 0.40 0.31
C CYS A 149 0.64 0.96 -1.03
N ASP A 150 0.70 2.28 -1.19
CA ASP A 150 0.44 2.96 -2.46
C ASP A 150 1.76 3.28 -3.15
N GLU A 151 2.04 2.62 -4.30
CA GLU A 151 3.23 2.80 -5.13
C GLU A 151 4.56 2.69 -4.32
N VAL A 152 4.68 1.63 -3.50
CA VAL A 152 5.82 1.45 -2.58
C VAL A 152 7.17 1.35 -3.28
N PHE A 153 7.22 0.90 -4.54
CA PHE A 153 8.44 0.73 -5.32
C PHE A 153 8.85 1.96 -6.13
N ASP A 154 7.98 2.98 -6.21
CA ASP A 154 8.25 4.16 -7.02
C ASP A 154 9.40 4.98 -6.43
N GLY A 155 10.36 5.35 -7.30
CA GLY A 155 11.57 6.10 -6.91
C GLY A 155 12.67 5.28 -6.22
N LEU A 156 12.52 3.95 -6.10
CA LEU A 156 13.57 3.06 -5.62
C LEU A 156 14.40 2.55 -6.79
N ASP A 157 15.72 2.47 -6.60
CA ASP A 157 16.58 1.74 -7.52
C ASP A 157 16.40 0.21 -7.40
N PRO A 158 16.84 -0.58 -8.39
CA PRO A 158 16.62 -2.02 -8.41
C PRO A 158 17.17 -2.78 -7.19
N GLN A 159 18.30 -2.35 -6.63
CA GLN A 159 18.90 -3.00 -5.47
C GLN A 159 18.08 -2.75 -4.21
N ILE A 160 17.65 -1.51 -4.01
CA ILE A 160 16.79 -1.12 -2.89
C ILE A 160 15.42 -1.81 -3.01
N ARG A 161 14.85 -1.94 -4.22
CA ARG A 161 13.60 -2.69 -4.43
C ARG A 161 13.71 -4.13 -3.98
N SER A 162 14.83 -4.81 -4.31
CA SER A 162 15.07 -6.19 -3.84
C SER A 162 15.08 -6.26 -2.32
N THR A 163 15.81 -5.37 -1.66
CA THR A 163 15.86 -5.31 -0.19
C THR A 163 14.48 -5.08 0.44
N VAL A 164 13.70 -4.16 -0.12
CA VAL A 164 12.33 -3.89 0.33
C VAL A 164 11.42 -5.09 0.11
N ASN A 165 11.53 -5.77 -1.02
CA ASN A 165 10.76 -6.99 -1.30
C ASN A 165 11.04 -8.09 -0.27
N ASP A 166 12.32 -8.33 0.04
CA ASP A 166 12.71 -9.35 1.03
C ASP A 166 12.23 -8.96 2.43
N LEU A 167 12.33 -7.70 2.79
CA LEU A 167 11.85 -7.18 4.07
C LEU A 167 10.34 -7.34 4.23
N LEU A 168 9.55 -6.99 3.21
CA LEU A 168 8.08 -7.15 3.24
C LEU A 168 7.67 -8.62 3.29
N LYS A 169 8.34 -9.51 2.52
CA LYS A 169 8.10 -10.95 2.59
C LYS A 169 8.39 -11.53 3.97
N HIS A 170 9.54 -11.17 4.54
CA HIS A 170 9.94 -11.61 5.87
C HIS A 170 8.93 -11.14 6.93
N THR A 171 8.51 -9.89 6.85
CA THR A 171 7.51 -9.31 7.76
C THR A 171 6.16 -10.00 7.63
N ALA A 172 5.66 -10.19 6.41
CA ALA A 172 4.39 -10.87 6.18
C ALA A 172 4.39 -12.29 6.75
N THR A 173 5.46 -13.06 6.49
CA THR A 173 5.57 -14.44 6.96
C THR A 173 5.81 -14.52 8.47
N GLY A 174 6.73 -13.71 9.00
CA GLY A 174 7.13 -13.77 10.41
C GLY A 174 6.08 -13.25 11.38
N ARG A 175 5.23 -12.32 10.96
CA ARG A 175 4.20 -11.69 11.81
C ARG A 175 2.77 -12.03 11.38
N ASN A 176 2.59 -12.86 10.37
CA ASN A 176 1.28 -13.10 9.74
C ASN A 176 0.58 -11.80 9.32
N MET A 177 1.37 -10.79 8.91
CA MET A 177 0.87 -9.50 8.47
C MET A 177 0.28 -9.61 7.06
N THR A 178 -0.89 -9.04 6.86
CA THR A 178 -1.51 -8.92 5.53
C THR A 178 -1.04 -7.64 4.88
N ILE A 179 -0.46 -7.72 3.68
CA ILE A 179 0.06 -6.56 2.95
C ILE A 179 -0.71 -6.41 1.64
N LEU A 180 -1.33 -5.25 1.43
CA LEU A 180 -1.92 -4.87 0.14
C LEU A 180 -1.02 -3.86 -0.54
N ILE A 181 -0.46 -4.24 -1.68
CA ILE A 181 0.42 -3.38 -2.49
C ILE A 181 -0.32 -2.97 -3.76
N VAL A 182 -0.40 -1.69 -3.98
CA VAL A 182 -0.87 -1.11 -5.22
C VAL A 182 0.32 -0.61 -6.01
N SER A 183 0.46 -1.05 -7.24
CA SER A 183 1.52 -0.60 -8.14
C SER A 183 1.12 -0.77 -9.61
N HIS A 184 1.77 -0.01 -10.47
CA HIS A 184 1.74 -0.21 -11.91
C HIS A 184 2.90 -1.08 -12.40
N TYR A 185 3.84 -1.45 -11.53
CA TYR A 185 4.98 -2.33 -11.83
C TYR A 185 4.60 -3.81 -11.65
N LEU A 186 3.96 -4.40 -12.67
CA LEU A 186 3.51 -5.79 -12.62
C LEU A 186 4.64 -6.78 -12.26
N GLU A 187 5.80 -6.63 -12.89
CA GLU A 187 6.96 -7.50 -12.64
C GLU A 187 7.42 -7.51 -11.17
N GLU A 188 7.32 -6.37 -10.48
CA GLU A 188 7.66 -6.30 -9.06
C GLU A 188 6.59 -6.97 -8.18
N LEU A 189 5.31 -6.79 -8.53
CA LEU A 189 4.22 -7.47 -7.83
C LEU A 189 4.28 -8.99 -8.02
N GLU A 190 4.64 -9.48 -9.20
CA GLU A 190 4.81 -10.93 -9.47
C GLU A 190 5.93 -11.56 -8.63
N LYS A 191 6.97 -10.79 -8.29
CA LYS A 191 8.07 -11.27 -7.44
C LYS A 191 7.70 -11.40 -5.96
N ILE A 192 6.77 -10.57 -5.47
CA ILE A 192 6.49 -10.48 -4.03
C ILE A 192 5.11 -11.01 -3.65
N CYS A 193 4.09 -10.81 -4.49
CA CYS A 193 2.71 -11.12 -4.14
C CYS A 193 2.38 -12.60 -4.36
N ASN A 194 1.69 -13.20 -3.40
CA ASN A 194 1.14 -14.55 -3.53
C ASN A 194 -0.32 -14.54 -4.04
N MET A 195 -0.95 -13.38 -4.08
CA MET A 195 -2.27 -13.16 -4.70
C MET A 195 -2.28 -11.85 -5.47
N GLN A 196 -3.07 -11.78 -6.53
CA GLN A 196 -3.22 -10.58 -7.35
C GLN A 196 -4.68 -10.33 -7.73
N GLY A 197 -5.03 -9.06 -7.83
CA GLY A 197 -6.28 -8.56 -8.38
C GLY A 197 -6.00 -7.53 -9.47
N PHE A 198 -6.93 -7.38 -10.39
CA PHE A 198 -6.79 -6.48 -11.53
C PHE A 198 -7.91 -5.45 -11.51
N LEU A 199 -7.54 -4.17 -11.40
CA LEU A 199 -8.48 -3.05 -11.42
C LEU A 199 -8.36 -2.30 -12.74
N HIS A 200 -9.46 -2.22 -13.48
CA HIS A 200 -9.53 -1.50 -14.74
C HIS A 200 -10.77 -0.60 -14.75
N ARG A 201 -10.58 0.69 -14.98
CA ARG A 201 -11.65 1.69 -15.03
C ARG A 201 -12.68 1.56 -13.92
N GLY A 202 -12.18 1.41 -12.69
CA GLY A 202 -13.01 1.31 -11.49
C GLY A 202 -13.67 -0.04 -11.24
N ARG A 203 -13.36 -1.10 -12.00
CA ARG A 203 -13.93 -2.44 -11.85
C ARG A 203 -12.84 -3.49 -11.64
N ILE A 204 -13.13 -4.51 -10.82
CA ILE A 204 -12.26 -5.69 -10.71
C ILE A 204 -12.52 -6.59 -11.91
N LEU A 205 -11.44 -7.01 -12.56
CA LEU A 205 -11.46 -7.97 -13.66
C LEU A 205 -10.93 -9.33 -13.23
N GLY A 206 -11.40 -10.39 -13.88
CA GLY A 206 -10.76 -11.69 -13.82
C GLY A 206 -9.41 -11.67 -14.57
N LYS A 207 -8.53 -12.62 -14.24
CA LYS A 207 -7.20 -12.70 -14.88
C LYS A 207 -7.29 -12.85 -16.40
N GLU A 208 -8.20 -13.67 -16.90
CA GLU A 208 -8.39 -13.89 -18.33
C GLU A 208 -8.84 -12.63 -19.08
N GLU A 209 -9.70 -11.81 -18.45
CA GLU A 209 -10.14 -10.54 -19.01
C GLU A 209 -9.00 -9.52 -19.05
N TRP A 210 -8.18 -9.48 -17.98
CA TRP A 210 -7.00 -8.64 -17.91
C TRP A 210 -5.96 -9.00 -18.96
N ASP A 211 -5.63 -10.28 -19.09
CA ASP A 211 -4.66 -10.77 -20.09
C ASP A 211 -5.15 -10.47 -21.53
N GLY A 212 -6.46 -10.58 -21.77
CA GLY A 212 -7.07 -10.21 -23.04
C GLY A 212 -6.96 -8.72 -23.38
N LEU A 213 -7.00 -7.83 -22.40
CA LEU A 213 -6.79 -6.39 -22.57
C LEU A 213 -5.30 -6.06 -22.80
N ALA A 214 -4.41 -6.68 -22.06
CA ALA A 214 -2.96 -6.49 -22.19
C ALA A 214 -2.44 -6.90 -23.58
N LEU A 215 -3.02 -7.95 -24.18
CA LEU A 215 -2.69 -8.37 -25.54
C LEU A 215 -3.18 -7.37 -26.60
N LYS A 216 -4.35 -6.76 -26.41
CA LYS A 216 -4.89 -5.74 -27.33
C LYS A 216 -4.09 -4.43 -27.29
N GLY A 217 -3.67 -3.98 -26.11
CA GLY A 217 -2.87 -2.76 -25.95
C GLY A 217 -1.46 -2.85 -26.55
N ARG A 218 -0.85 -4.05 -26.61
CA ARG A 218 0.45 -4.25 -27.27
C ARG A 218 0.37 -4.18 -28.79
N GLY A 219 -0.79 -4.51 -29.39
CA GLY A 219 -0.99 -4.47 -30.85
C GLY A 219 -1.23 -3.08 -31.43
N GLU A 220 -1.49 -2.06 -30.60
CA GLU A 220 -1.72 -0.68 -31.06
C GLU A 220 -0.43 0.16 -31.10
N HIS A 221 0.62 -0.23 -30.36
CA HIS A 221 1.92 0.46 -30.34
C HIS A 221 2.93 -0.05 -31.38
N GLU A 222 2.61 -1.10 -32.15
CA GLU A 222 3.47 -1.60 -33.25
C GLU A 222 3.06 -1.06 -34.64
N LYS A 223 2.17 -0.07 -34.70
CA LYS A 223 1.66 0.47 -35.95
C LYS A 223 1.91 1.98 -36.17
N ASP A 224 2.78 2.61 -35.38
CA ASP A 224 3.21 4.00 -35.63
C ASP A 224 4.71 4.10 -35.92
#